data_0d3eb0fccfb750555cb61d4b44849d8e
#
_entry.id   0d3eb0fccfb750555cb61d4b44849d8e
#
_cell.length_a   1.000
_cell.length_b   1.000
_cell.length_c   1.000
_cell.angle_alpha   90.00
_cell.angle_beta   90.00
_cell.angle_gamma   90.00
#
_symmetry.space_group_name_H-M   'P 1'
#
loop_
_entity.id
_entity.type
_entity.pdbx_description
1 polymer ?
#
loop_
_entity_poly.entity_id
_entity_poly.type
_entity_poly.pdbx_seq_one_letter_code
_entity_poly.pdbx_strand_id
1 'polypeptide(L)'
;VTPVIVGADGVRLLLGREQRLANRAQRRALRSAYRTCALCDTPFEFTQAHHVHWSTHGGPTNIDNLVPLCTRHHHLVHEGGWQLTLHPDRTLEVHRPGGQVSIHGPPQAMAA
;
A
#
# COMPACT_ATOMS: atom_id res chain seq x y z
N VAL A 1 -14.96 16.32 -8.45
CA VAL A 1 -15.63 15.39 -7.53
C VAL A 1 -14.83 14.09 -7.47
N THR A 2 -14.42 13.73 -6.27
CA THR A 2 -13.68 12.49 -6.08
C THR A 2 -14.66 11.31 -6.15
N PRO A 3 -14.41 10.33 -7.04
CA PRO A 3 -15.29 9.18 -7.07
C PRO A 3 -15.20 8.40 -5.75
N VAL A 4 -16.31 7.87 -5.31
CA VAL A 4 -16.39 7.09 -4.08
C VAL A 4 -16.58 5.62 -4.44
N ILE A 5 -15.63 4.78 -4.08
CA ILE A 5 -15.76 3.34 -4.16
C ILE A 5 -16.13 2.85 -2.77
N VAL A 6 -17.22 2.09 -2.70
CA VAL A 6 -17.76 1.60 -1.44
C VAL A 6 -17.43 0.11 -1.33
N GLY A 7 -16.90 -0.30 -0.18
CA GLY A 7 -16.61 -1.70 0.09
C GLY A 7 -17.87 -2.53 0.26
N ALA A 8 -17.72 -3.86 0.38
CA ALA A 8 -18.84 -4.78 0.48
C ALA A 8 -19.72 -4.51 1.70
N ASP A 9 -19.17 -3.89 2.74
CA ASP A 9 -19.88 -3.52 3.96
C ASP A 9 -20.43 -2.09 3.93
N GLY A 10 -20.37 -1.40 2.78
CA GLY A 10 -20.84 -0.05 2.63
C GLY A 10 -19.87 1.03 3.10
N VAL A 11 -18.65 0.66 3.50
CA VAL A 11 -17.67 1.61 4.01
C VAL A 11 -16.76 2.12 2.89
N ARG A 12 -16.42 3.41 2.93
CA ARG A 12 -15.60 4.05 1.91
C ARG A 12 -14.17 3.50 1.91
N LEU A 13 -13.67 3.12 0.74
CA LEU A 13 -12.30 2.67 0.54
C LEU A 13 -11.44 3.72 -0.16
N LEU A 14 -12.05 4.73 -0.82
CA LEU A 14 -11.34 5.83 -1.43
C LEU A 14 -11.59 7.08 -0.58
N LEU A 15 -10.57 7.52 0.15
CA LEU A 15 -10.67 8.67 1.06
C LEU A 15 -10.08 9.96 0.48
N GLY A 16 -9.42 9.86 -0.69
CA GLY A 16 -8.80 11.02 -1.31
C GLY A 16 -7.69 11.61 -0.45
N ARG A 17 -7.48 12.92 -0.57
CA ARG A 17 -6.45 13.63 0.18
C ARG A 17 -6.96 14.26 1.47
N GLU A 18 -8.26 14.19 1.71
CA GLU A 18 -8.87 14.75 2.91
C GLU A 18 -8.48 14.00 4.18
N GLN A 19 -8.15 12.72 4.05
CA GLN A 19 -7.72 11.91 5.18
C GLN A 19 -6.32 11.39 4.93
N ARG A 20 -5.46 11.55 5.94
CA ARG A 20 -4.04 11.16 5.84
C ARG A 20 -3.80 9.72 6.24
N LEU A 21 -4.67 9.15 7.09
CA LEU A 21 -4.50 7.80 7.60
C LEU A 21 -5.55 6.88 6.99
N ALA A 22 -5.13 5.64 6.71
CA ALA A 22 -6.05 4.61 6.26
C ALA A 22 -7.09 4.34 7.35
N ASN A 23 -8.34 4.17 6.94
CA ASN A 23 -9.39 3.81 7.88
C ASN A 23 -9.40 2.29 8.11
N ARG A 24 -10.27 1.86 9.04
CA ARG A 24 -10.38 0.44 9.41
C ARG A 24 -10.79 -0.44 8.22
N ALA A 25 -11.68 0.06 7.36
CA ALA A 25 -12.14 -0.69 6.19
C ALA A 25 -11.02 -0.88 5.16
N GLN A 26 -10.21 0.16 4.95
CA GLN A 26 -9.05 0.06 4.06
C GLN A 26 -8.04 -0.94 4.61
N ARG A 27 -7.78 -0.91 5.90
CA ARG A 27 -6.87 -1.85 6.53
C ARG A 27 -7.39 -3.28 6.43
N ARG A 28 -8.70 -3.47 6.60
CA ARG A 28 -9.34 -4.77 6.44
C ARG A 28 -9.24 -5.26 4.99
N ALA A 29 -9.42 -4.38 4.01
CA ALA A 29 -9.29 -4.72 2.61
C ALA A 29 -7.85 -5.13 2.27
N LEU A 30 -6.86 -4.41 2.79
CA LEU A 30 -5.45 -4.79 2.63
C LEU A 30 -5.17 -6.16 3.26
N ARG A 31 -5.72 -6.41 4.44
CA ARG A 31 -5.52 -7.69 5.12
C ARG A 31 -6.09 -8.86 4.33
N SER A 32 -7.21 -8.69 3.65
CA SER A 32 -7.76 -9.77 2.83
C SER A 32 -6.90 -10.06 1.60
N ALA A 33 -6.12 -9.09 1.13
CA ALA A 33 -5.20 -9.27 0.01
C ALA A 33 -3.80 -9.71 0.46
N TYR A 34 -3.32 -9.19 1.60
CA TYR A 34 -1.96 -9.42 2.07
C TYR A 34 -1.97 -10.14 3.41
N ARG A 35 -1.18 -11.18 3.52
CA ARG A 35 -0.97 -11.88 4.81
C ARG A 35 0.27 -11.38 5.52
N THR A 36 1.14 -10.71 4.80
CA THR A 36 2.43 -10.23 5.29
C THR A 36 2.69 -8.82 4.74
N CYS A 37 3.81 -8.25 5.17
CA CYS A 37 4.39 -7.09 4.51
C CYS A 37 4.49 -7.34 3.00
N ALA A 38 4.31 -6.31 2.19
CA ALA A 38 4.39 -6.45 0.73
C ALA A 38 5.78 -6.87 0.25
N LEU A 39 6.81 -6.67 1.07
CA LEU A 39 8.20 -6.89 0.69
C LEU A 39 8.91 -7.99 1.51
N CYS A 40 8.27 -8.55 2.54
CA CYS A 40 8.89 -9.59 3.36
C CYS A 40 7.82 -10.43 4.06
N ASP A 41 8.27 -11.35 4.93
CA ASP A 41 7.39 -12.29 5.61
C ASP A 41 6.85 -11.79 6.94
N THR A 42 7.08 -10.54 7.30
CA THR A 42 6.54 -9.97 8.53
C THR A 42 5.02 -10.06 8.52
N PRO A 43 4.38 -10.63 9.54
CA PRO A 43 2.91 -10.75 9.57
C PRO A 43 2.23 -9.41 9.42
N PHE A 44 1.05 -9.41 8.80
CA PHE A 44 0.30 -8.20 8.51
C PHE A 44 0.02 -7.37 9.78
N GLU A 45 -0.17 -8.02 10.93
CA GLU A 45 -0.44 -7.33 12.19
C GLU A 45 0.65 -6.33 12.58
N PHE A 46 1.87 -6.56 12.09
CA PHE A 46 3.02 -5.70 12.39
C PHE A 46 3.34 -4.74 11.24
N THR A 47 2.40 -4.55 10.33
CA THR A 47 2.59 -3.65 9.18
C THR A 47 1.75 -2.40 9.33
N GLN A 48 2.14 -1.37 8.58
CA GLN A 48 1.39 -0.12 8.46
C GLN A 48 0.94 0.05 7.01
N ALA A 49 -0.22 0.68 6.83
CA ALA A 49 -0.68 1.04 5.49
C ALA A 49 0.17 2.21 4.99
N HIS A 50 0.99 1.96 3.98
CA HIS A 50 1.91 2.94 3.43
C HIS A 50 1.36 3.53 2.14
N HIS A 51 1.41 4.86 2.01
CA HIS A 51 1.07 5.55 0.77
C HIS A 51 2.21 5.37 -0.23
N VAL A 52 1.95 4.73 -1.35
CA VAL A 52 2.95 4.55 -2.41
C VAL A 52 3.35 5.93 -2.96
N HIS A 53 2.35 6.77 -3.28
CA HIS A 53 2.58 8.19 -3.50
C HIS A 53 2.31 8.89 -2.16
N TRP A 54 3.34 9.46 -1.56
CA TRP A 54 3.28 9.97 -0.19
C TRP A 54 2.22 11.04 0.00
N SER A 55 1.49 10.98 1.11
CA SER A 55 0.46 11.96 1.43
C SER A 55 1.03 13.37 1.57
N THR A 56 2.26 13.51 2.06
CA THR A 56 2.95 14.79 2.16
C THR A 56 3.27 15.41 0.79
N HIS A 57 3.25 14.60 -0.27
CA HIS A 57 3.47 15.04 -1.65
C HIS A 57 2.18 15.00 -2.46
N GLY A 58 1.02 15.05 -1.81
CA GLY A 58 -0.27 15.07 -2.47
C GLY A 58 -0.86 13.71 -2.81
N GLY A 59 -0.26 12.62 -2.34
CA GLY A 59 -0.78 11.27 -2.59
C GLY A 59 -2.07 11.01 -1.83
N PRO A 60 -3.11 10.48 -2.51
CA PRO A 60 -4.40 10.24 -1.87
C PRO A 60 -4.39 9.02 -0.96
N THR A 61 -5.24 9.03 0.08
CA THR A 61 -5.47 7.87 0.93
C THR A 61 -6.57 7.01 0.29
N ASN A 62 -6.22 6.39 -0.83
CA ASN A 62 -7.09 5.48 -1.57
C ASN A 62 -6.47 4.09 -1.52
N ILE A 63 -7.32 3.06 -1.53
CA ILE A 63 -6.84 1.68 -1.44
C ILE A 63 -5.85 1.33 -2.57
N ASP A 64 -6.01 1.92 -3.74
CA ASP A 64 -5.11 1.69 -4.88
C ASP A 64 -3.76 2.41 -4.73
N ASN A 65 -3.58 3.19 -3.66
CA ASN A 65 -2.32 3.86 -3.33
C ASN A 65 -1.71 3.34 -2.03
N LEU A 66 -2.24 2.25 -1.47
CA LEU A 66 -1.82 1.74 -0.18
C LEU A 66 -1.26 0.33 -0.30
N VAL A 67 -0.14 0.08 0.39
CA VAL A 67 0.42 -1.26 0.57
C VAL A 67 0.84 -1.44 2.04
N PRO A 68 0.79 -2.67 2.58
CA PRO A 68 1.27 -2.90 3.94
C PRO A 68 2.80 -2.99 3.93
N LEU A 69 3.45 -2.22 4.80
CA LEU A 69 4.89 -2.29 4.99
C LEU A 69 5.21 -2.45 6.47
N CYS A 70 6.14 -3.36 6.81
CA CYS A 70 6.66 -3.46 8.17
C CYS A 70 7.53 -2.24 8.49
N THR A 71 7.85 -2.06 9.76
CA THR A 71 8.63 -0.91 10.22
C THR A 71 9.95 -0.79 9.44
N ARG A 72 10.65 -1.90 9.24
CA ARG A 72 11.93 -1.89 8.53
C ARG A 72 11.78 -1.39 7.09
N HIS A 73 10.83 -1.93 6.34
CA HIS A 73 10.65 -1.53 4.94
C HIS A 73 10.05 -0.13 4.83
N HIS A 74 9.21 0.25 5.78
CA HIS A 74 8.70 1.61 5.84
C HIS A 74 9.85 2.62 5.98
N HIS A 75 10.83 2.32 6.83
CA HIS A 75 12.02 3.18 6.97
C HIS A 75 12.88 3.19 5.72
N LEU A 76 13.06 2.05 5.06
CA LEU A 76 13.83 1.98 3.83
C LEU A 76 13.22 2.86 2.72
N VAL A 77 11.89 2.89 2.64
CA VAL A 77 11.21 3.73 1.66
C VAL A 77 11.28 5.20 2.06
N HIS A 78 11.05 5.54 3.34
CA HIS A 78 11.04 6.93 3.78
C HIS A 78 12.43 7.56 3.88
N GLU A 79 13.39 6.81 4.38
CA GLU A 79 14.72 7.34 4.71
C GLU A 79 15.83 6.74 3.85
N GLY A 80 15.62 5.55 3.30
CA GLY A 80 16.62 4.82 2.55
C GLY A 80 16.64 5.10 1.05
N GLY A 81 15.77 5.97 0.56
CA GLY A 81 15.74 6.34 -0.86
C GLY A 81 15.10 5.30 -1.77
N TRP A 82 14.39 4.34 -1.22
CA TRP A 82 13.64 3.36 -2.02
C TRP A 82 12.39 4.01 -2.59
N GLN A 83 12.09 3.76 -3.86
CA GLN A 83 10.89 4.27 -4.50
C GLN A 83 10.02 3.10 -4.95
N LEU A 84 8.71 3.24 -4.76
CA LEU A 84 7.74 2.21 -5.08
C LEU A 84 6.81 2.68 -6.20
N THR A 85 6.45 1.76 -7.09
CA THR A 85 5.39 1.97 -8.08
C THR A 85 4.40 0.83 -7.97
N LEU A 86 3.15 1.15 -7.71
CA LEU A 86 2.08 0.15 -7.57
C LEU A 86 1.20 0.19 -8.81
N HIS A 87 1.14 -0.95 -9.50
CA HIS A 87 0.32 -1.11 -10.70
C HIS A 87 -1.13 -1.49 -10.34
N PRO A 88 -2.09 -1.30 -11.26
CA PRO A 88 -3.49 -1.61 -10.97
C PRO A 88 -3.75 -3.07 -10.58
N ASP A 89 -2.95 -4.00 -11.08
CA ASP A 89 -3.06 -5.41 -10.70
C ASP A 89 -2.36 -5.73 -9.39
N ARG A 90 -1.84 -4.71 -8.69
CA ARG A 90 -1.09 -4.77 -7.44
C ARG A 90 0.30 -5.38 -7.59
N THR A 91 0.86 -5.41 -8.79
CA THR A 91 2.29 -5.62 -8.99
C THR A 91 3.04 -4.42 -8.45
N LEU A 92 4.06 -4.67 -7.62
CA LEU A 92 4.84 -3.61 -6.97
C LEU A 92 6.26 -3.60 -7.53
N GLU A 93 6.68 -2.47 -8.09
CA GLU A 93 8.07 -2.26 -8.50
C GLU A 93 8.81 -1.53 -7.38
N VAL A 94 9.98 -2.05 -7.02
CA VAL A 94 10.84 -1.46 -6.00
C VAL A 94 12.11 -0.96 -6.67
N HIS A 95 12.32 0.35 -6.63
CA HIS A 95 13.51 1.02 -7.19
C HIS A 95 14.42 1.42 -6.04
N ARG A 96 15.60 0.80 -5.97
CA ARG A 96 16.58 1.07 -4.90
C ARG A 96 17.56 2.16 -5.33
N PRO A 97 18.22 2.84 -4.37
CA PRO A 97 19.14 3.95 -4.70
C PRO A 97 20.26 3.58 -5.67
N GLY A 98 20.71 2.33 -5.67
CA GLY A 98 21.78 1.89 -6.57
C GLY A 98 21.34 1.56 -7.98
N GLY A 99 20.09 1.84 -8.35
CA GLY A 99 19.54 1.54 -9.67
C GLY A 99 18.98 0.14 -9.80
N GLN A 100 19.03 -0.66 -8.75
CA GLN A 100 18.45 -2.00 -8.75
C GLN A 100 16.93 -1.92 -8.72
N VAL A 101 16.28 -2.75 -9.53
CA VAL A 101 14.81 -2.83 -9.59
C VAL A 101 14.40 -4.26 -9.30
N SER A 102 13.44 -4.44 -8.39
CA SER A 102 12.82 -5.73 -8.17
C SER A 102 11.31 -5.62 -8.40
N ILE A 103 10.72 -6.71 -8.89
CA ILE A 103 9.29 -6.77 -9.20
C ILE A 103 8.67 -7.80 -8.29
N HIS A 104 7.63 -7.37 -7.55
CA HIS A 104 6.86 -8.24 -6.69
C HIS A 104 5.45 -8.35 -7.30
N GLY A 105 5.05 -9.56 -7.65
CA GLY A 105 3.74 -9.80 -8.24
C GLY A 105 2.59 -9.52 -7.28
N PRO A 106 1.35 -9.69 -7.75
CA PRO A 106 0.19 -9.52 -6.88
C PRO A 106 0.27 -10.43 -5.66
N PRO A 107 -0.32 -10.03 -4.52
CA PRO A 107 -0.34 -10.88 -3.32
C PRO A 107 -0.97 -12.24 -3.62
N GLN A 108 -0.49 -13.29 -2.96
CA GLN A 108 -1.01 -14.64 -3.18
C GLN A 108 -2.51 -14.73 -2.94
N ALA A 109 -3.03 -13.98 -1.97
CA ALA A 109 -4.46 -13.99 -1.67
C ALA A 109 -5.32 -13.46 -2.83
N MET A 110 -4.72 -12.71 -3.78
CA MET A 110 -5.40 -12.21 -4.97
C MET A 110 -5.05 -12.99 -6.23
N ALA A 111 -4.04 -13.82 -6.19
CA ALA A 111 -3.66 -14.67 -7.30
C ALA A 111 -4.67 -15.82 -7.38
N ALA A 112 -5.49 -15.80 -8.41
CA ALA A 112 -6.50 -16.83 -8.58
C ALA A 112 -5.89 -18.13 -9.09
#